data_30b80e94caf23e8768ec4c73c25e1eb3
#
_entry.id   30b80e94caf23e8768ec4c73c25e1eb3
#
_cell.length_a   1.000
_cell.length_b   1.000
_cell.length_c   1.000
_cell.angle_alpha   90.00
_cell.angle_beta   90.00
_cell.angle_gamma   90.00
#
_symmetry.space_group_name_H-M   'P 1'
#
loop_
_entity.id
_entity.type
_entity.pdbx_description
1 polymer ?
#
loop_
_entity_poly.entity_id
_entity_poly.type
_entity_poly.pdbx_seq_one_letter_code
_entity_poly.pdbx_strand_id
1 'polypeptide(L)'
;MNDDVLFWKVVDSTTSLESEPDKQLAALHTALSKLSLEQIGRYESSFDSEMKRSFSWDLWGAAYVIHGGASDDSFEYFRCWLISKGKRVFEKVLADPDSLADILTPDVRGVLEFEDFAYVARKTWGEKSGKPGNEMPNAALMLYLDRQPTGIPFDENPASLAKRYPKLWKRFGSSPLG
;
A
#
# COMPACT_ATOMS: atom_id res chain seq x y z
N MET A 1 17.86 15.44 5.03
CA MET A 1 17.59 14.13 4.37
C MET A 1 16.33 14.34 3.59
N ASN A 2 16.25 13.95 2.31
CA ASN A 2 15.04 14.06 1.53
C ASN A 2 13.96 13.21 2.18
N ASP A 3 12.73 13.71 2.26
CA ASP A 3 11.62 13.06 3.00
C ASP A 3 11.31 11.66 2.44
N ASP A 4 11.38 11.48 1.11
CA ASP A 4 11.24 10.18 0.47
C ASP A 4 12.32 9.18 0.89
N VAL A 5 13.55 9.65 1.11
CA VAL A 5 14.65 8.78 1.58
C VAL A 5 14.40 8.32 3.00
N LEU A 6 13.89 9.20 3.88
CA LEU A 6 13.54 8.84 5.25
C LEU A 6 12.38 7.83 5.26
N PHE A 7 11.32 8.12 4.51
CA PHE A 7 10.12 7.28 4.41
C PHE A 7 10.48 5.85 4.01
N TRP A 8 11.09 5.68 2.85
CA TRP A 8 11.43 4.36 2.35
C TRP A 8 12.47 3.64 3.21
N LYS A 9 13.42 4.37 3.82
CA LYS A 9 14.37 3.77 4.78
C LYS A 9 13.64 3.16 5.98
N VAL A 10 12.60 3.82 6.49
CA VAL A 10 11.78 3.30 7.60
C VAL A 10 10.97 2.09 7.14
N VAL A 11 10.24 2.18 6.02
CA VAL A 11 9.46 1.06 5.47
C VAL A 11 10.35 -0.14 5.17
N ASP A 12 11.43 0.05 4.41
CA ASP A 12 12.35 -1.02 3.99
C ASP A 12 12.99 -1.74 5.19
N SER A 13 13.16 -1.06 6.32
CA SER A 13 13.69 -1.68 7.55
C SER A 13 12.75 -2.73 8.16
N THR A 14 11.49 -2.79 7.73
CA THR A 14 10.46 -3.71 8.25
C THR A 14 10.12 -4.85 7.30
N THR A 15 10.59 -4.82 6.05
CA THR A 15 10.19 -5.77 5.00
C THR A 15 10.60 -7.21 5.26
N SER A 16 11.63 -7.45 6.07
CA SER A 16 12.02 -8.81 6.48
C SER A 16 10.94 -9.53 7.31
N LEU A 17 9.94 -8.78 7.81
CA LEU A 17 8.82 -9.27 8.62
C LEU A 17 7.50 -9.29 7.84
N GLU A 18 7.51 -9.15 6.54
CA GLU A 18 6.32 -9.03 5.69
C GLU A 18 5.36 -10.23 5.72
N SER A 19 5.84 -11.39 6.17
CA SER A 19 5.00 -12.57 6.40
C SER A 19 4.34 -12.61 7.80
N GLU A 20 4.67 -11.65 8.67
CA GLU A 20 4.20 -11.55 10.04
C GLU A 20 3.66 -10.13 10.31
N PRO A 21 2.43 -9.81 9.86
CA PRO A 21 1.90 -8.44 9.88
C PRO A 21 2.02 -7.73 11.24
N ASP A 22 1.67 -8.41 12.33
CA ASP A 22 1.74 -7.83 13.68
C ASP A 22 3.18 -7.45 14.07
N LYS A 23 4.16 -8.29 13.69
CA LYS A 23 5.56 -7.99 13.95
C LYS A 23 6.06 -6.85 13.06
N GLN A 24 5.58 -6.79 11.83
CA GLN A 24 5.92 -5.68 10.92
C GLN A 24 5.37 -4.35 11.46
N LEU A 25 4.12 -4.31 11.96
CA LEU A 25 3.54 -3.13 12.60
C LEU A 25 4.34 -2.71 13.84
N ALA A 26 4.70 -3.67 14.71
CA ALA A 26 5.50 -3.40 15.89
C ALA A 26 6.90 -2.87 15.55
N ALA A 27 7.53 -3.39 14.50
CA ALA A 27 8.82 -2.92 14.01
C ALA A 27 8.71 -1.51 13.42
N LEU A 28 7.65 -1.23 12.64
CA LEU A 28 7.37 0.10 12.10
C LEU A 28 7.16 1.12 13.24
N HIS A 29 6.32 0.80 14.22
CA HIS A 29 6.11 1.62 15.39
C HIS A 29 7.45 1.91 16.13
N THR A 30 8.27 0.88 16.34
CA THR A 30 9.58 1.01 16.98
C THR A 30 10.52 1.91 16.18
N ALA A 31 10.53 1.82 14.86
CA ALA A 31 11.34 2.67 14.00
C ALA A 31 10.88 4.13 14.08
N LEU A 32 9.58 4.37 13.99
CA LEU A 32 8.97 5.70 14.08
C LEU A 32 9.16 6.34 15.44
N SER A 33 9.09 5.58 16.53
CA SER A 33 9.30 6.10 17.90
C SER A 33 10.69 6.72 18.13
N LYS A 34 11.68 6.34 17.31
CA LYS A 34 13.04 6.91 17.35
C LYS A 34 13.14 8.28 16.66
N LEU A 35 12.14 8.63 15.85
CA LEU A 35 12.11 9.89 15.10
C LEU A 35 11.56 11.04 15.96
N SER A 36 11.87 12.28 15.57
CA SER A 36 11.20 13.46 16.15
C SER A 36 9.74 13.55 15.68
N LEU A 37 8.91 14.31 16.40
CA LEU A 37 7.51 14.56 16.00
C LEU A 37 7.40 15.13 14.57
N GLU A 38 8.32 16.02 14.21
CA GLU A 38 8.40 16.59 12.86
C GLU A 38 8.74 15.53 11.81
N GLN A 39 9.68 14.62 12.11
CA GLN A 39 10.05 13.54 11.19
C GLN A 39 8.93 12.51 11.02
N ILE A 40 8.14 12.22 12.07
CA ILE A 40 6.94 11.37 11.97
C ILE A 40 5.90 12.05 11.07
N GLY A 41 5.68 13.36 11.21
CA GLY A 41 4.79 14.12 10.32
C GLY A 41 5.24 14.09 8.86
N ARG A 42 6.55 14.17 8.59
CA ARG A 42 7.09 14.03 7.22
C ARG A 42 6.93 12.61 6.67
N TYR A 43 7.11 11.59 7.52
CA TYR A 43 6.83 10.21 7.14
C TYR A 43 5.37 10.04 6.69
N GLU A 44 4.41 10.56 7.46
CA GLU A 44 2.98 10.52 7.10
C GLU A 44 2.70 11.24 5.78
N SER A 45 3.27 12.44 5.58
CA SER A 45 3.11 13.17 4.31
C SER A 45 3.66 12.39 3.11
N SER A 46 4.77 11.67 3.30
CA SER A 46 5.33 10.80 2.24
C SER A 46 4.44 9.58 2.01
N PHE A 47 3.89 8.97 3.08
CA PHE A 47 2.93 7.88 2.95
C PHE A 47 1.71 8.31 2.14
N ASP A 48 1.10 9.44 2.48
CA ASP A 48 -0.05 10.00 1.73
C ASP A 48 0.31 10.27 0.25
N SER A 49 1.54 10.72 -0.01
CA SER A 49 2.04 10.94 -1.37
C SER A 49 2.12 9.65 -2.17
N GLU A 50 2.62 8.56 -1.57
CA GLU A 50 2.71 7.26 -2.22
C GLU A 50 1.33 6.59 -2.37
N MET A 51 0.44 6.75 -1.40
CA MET A 51 -0.96 6.35 -1.52
C MET A 51 -1.65 7.04 -2.70
N LYS A 52 -1.40 8.33 -2.90
CA LYS A 52 -1.92 9.09 -4.05
C LYS A 52 -1.27 8.64 -5.36
N ARG A 53 0.03 8.39 -5.38
CA ARG A 53 0.79 7.96 -6.55
C ARG A 53 0.35 6.59 -7.05
N SER A 54 -0.04 5.70 -6.14
CA SER A 54 -0.57 4.37 -6.43
C SER A 54 -2.06 4.34 -6.78
N PHE A 55 -2.77 5.48 -6.72
CA PHE A 55 -4.20 5.56 -7.05
C PHE A 55 -4.39 5.61 -8.57
N SER A 56 -4.33 4.46 -9.22
CA SER A 56 -4.44 4.30 -10.66
C SER A 56 -5.37 3.14 -11.05
N TRP A 57 -6.02 3.29 -12.21
CA TRP A 57 -6.86 2.25 -12.78
C TRP A 57 -6.08 0.98 -13.14
N ASP A 58 -4.80 1.11 -13.53
CA ASP A 58 -3.94 -0.04 -13.83
C ASP A 58 -3.68 -0.89 -12.58
N LEU A 59 -3.35 -0.24 -11.45
CA LEU A 59 -3.12 -0.96 -10.22
C LEU A 59 -4.42 -1.52 -9.64
N TRP A 60 -5.53 -0.77 -9.75
CA TRP A 60 -6.84 -1.24 -9.26
C TRP A 60 -7.32 -2.47 -10.02
N GLY A 61 -7.18 -2.47 -11.35
CA GLY A 61 -7.53 -3.64 -12.16
C GLY A 61 -6.67 -4.87 -11.85
N ALA A 62 -5.38 -4.70 -11.50
CA ALA A 62 -4.54 -5.79 -11.03
C ALA A 62 -5.04 -6.37 -9.69
N ALA A 63 -5.37 -5.49 -8.72
CA ALA A 63 -5.98 -5.91 -7.45
C ALA A 63 -7.32 -6.63 -7.67
N TYR A 64 -8.14 -6.11 -8.59
CA TYR A 64 -9.41 -6.72 -8.99
C TYR A 64 -9.23 -8.16 -9.49
N VAL A 65 -8.24 -8.41 -10.36
CA VAL A 65 -7.95 -9.77 -10.88
C VAL A 65 -7.47 -10.69 -9.77
N ILE A 66 -6.61 -10.21 -8.88
CA ILE A 66 -6.06 -11.02 -7.78
C ILE A 66 -7.15 -11.44 -6.80
N HIS A 67 -8.06 -10.53 -6.44
CA HIS A 67 -9.09 -10.80 -5.42
C HIS A 67 -10.41 -11.31 -6.01
N GLY A 68 -10.62 -11.24 -7.32
CA GLY A 68 -11.91 -11.54 -7.96
C GLY A 68 -12.94 -10.43 -7.78
N GLY A 69 -12.47 -9.23 -7.41
CA GLY A 69 -13.23 -8.01 -7.15
C GLY A 69 -12.42 -7.10 -6.23
N ALA A 70 -12.63 -5.80 -6.29
CA ALA A 70 -11.97 -4.84 -5.40
C ALA A 70 -12.84 -3.59 -5.26
N SER A 71 -13.41 -3.38 -4.06
CA SER A 71 -14.08 -2.14 -3.69
C SER A 71 -13.08 -1.01 -3.47
N ASP A 72 -13.57 0.21 -3.27
CA ASP A 72 -12.75 1.38 -2.94
C ASP A 72 -11.90 1.12 -1.69
N ASP A 73 -12.51 0.58 -0.62
CA ASP A 73 -11.82 0.28 0.65
C ASP A 73 -10.79 -0.85 0.48
N SER A 74 -11.18 -1.94 -0.18
CA SER A 74 -10.28 -3.07 -0.48
C SER A 74 -9.08 -2.63 -1.30
N PHE A 75 -9.27 -1.73 -2.28
CA PHE A 75 -8.16 -1.16 -3.05
C PHE A 75 -7.31 -0.19 -2.22
N GLU A 76 -7.90 0.55 -1.28
CA GLU A 76 -7.13 1.37 -0.34
C GLU A 76 -6.21 0.50 0.52
N TYR A 77 -6.73 -0.56 1.13
CA TYR A 77 -5.98 -1.49 1.97
C TYR A 77 -4.94 -2.29 1.18
N PHE A 78 -5.23 -2.62 -0.08
CA PHE A 78 -4.26 -3.20 -1.00
C PHE A 78 -3.07 -2.26 -1.25
N ARG A 79 -3.29 -0.96 -1.41
CA ARG A 79 -2.20 0.02 -1.59
C ARG A 79 -1.36 0.16 -0.33
N CYS A 80 -1.96 0.12 0.87
CA CYS A 80 -1.23 0.05 2.14
C CYS A 80 -0.35 -1.21 2.21
N TRP A 81 -0.90 -2.36 1.81
CA TRP A 81 -0.16 -3.60 1.70
C TRP A 81 1.01 -3.47 0.71
N LEU A 82 0.79 -2.90 -0.47
CA LEU A 82 1.85 -2.74 -1.47
C LEU A 82 3.00 -1.86 -0.97
N ILE A 83 2.70 -0.76 -0.29
CA ILE A 83 3.71 0.11 0.35
C ILE A 83 4.51 -0.68 1.39
N SER A 84 3.86 -1.51 2.20
CA SER A 84 4.53 -2.32 3.23
C SER A 84 5.57 -3.31 2.68
N LYS A 85 5.51 -3.63 1.37
CA LYS A 85 6.47 -4.49 0.66
C LYS A 85 7.81 -3.78 0.32
N GLY A 86 7.91 -2.49 0.62
CA GLY A 86 9.12 -1.71 0.43
C GLY A 86 9.26 -1.09 -0.96
N LYS A 87 10.19 -0.15 -1.06
CA LYS A 87 10.37 0.69 -2.25
C LYS A 87 10.54 -0.11 -3.54
N ARG A 88 11.41 -1.12 -3.52
CA ARG A 88 11.75 -1.90 -4.71
C ARG A 88 10.53 -2.62 -5.31
N VAL A 89 9.71 -3.22 -4.46
CA VAL A 89 8.48 -3.90 -4.88
C VAL A 89 7.47 -2.89 -5.36
N PHE A 90 7.24 -1.83 -4.59
CA PHE A 90 6.32 -0.75 -4.89
C PHE A 90 6.59 -0.13 -6.28
N GLU A 91 7.83 0.31 -6.55
CA GLU A 91 8.20 0.90 -7.84
C GLU A 91 8.04 -0.06 -9.02
N LYS A 92 8.41 -1.34 -8.81
CA LYS A 92 8.26 -2.37 -9.85
C LYS A 92 6.78 -2.58 -10.21
N VAL A 93 5.91 -2.64 -9.21
CA VAL A 93 4.47 -2.85 -9.41
C VAL A 93 3.80 -1.63 -10.03
N LEU A 94 4.20 -0.41 -9.64
CA LEU A 94 3.67 0.80 -10.28
C LEU A 94 4.07 0.91 -11.76
N ALA A 95 5.26 0.43 -12.11
CA ALA A 95 5.71 0.40 -13.51
C ALA A 95 5.01 -0.70 -14.34
N ASP A 96 4.70 -1.84 -13.73
CA ASP A 96 4.03 -2.98 -14.36
C ASP A 96 3.21 -3.75 -13.30
N PRO A 97 1.91 -3.45 -13.13
CA PRO A 97 1.07 -4.15 -12.16
C PRO A 97 0.92 -5.66 -12.41
N ASP A 98 1.05 -6.12 -13.67
CA ASP A 98 1.02 -7.55 -14.00
C ASP A 98 2.23 -8.32 -13.42
N SER A 99 3.30 -7.59 -13.07
CA SER A 99 4.49 -8.15 -12.40
C SER A 99 4.21 -8.72 -11.00
N LEU A 100 3.06 -8.38 -10.37
CA LEU A 100 2.62 -9.00 -9.12
C LEU A 100 2.52 -10.52 -9.22
N ALA A 101 2.20 -11.05 -10.40
CA ALA A 101 2.18 -12.49 -10.64
C ALA A 101 3.53 -13.16 -10.38
N ASP A 102 4.63 -12.45 -10.62
CA ASP A 102 6.00 -12.94 -10.42
C ASP A 102 6.52 -12.66 -9.00
N ILE A 103 5.93 -11.68 -8.32
CA ILE A 103 6.34 -11.23 -6.96
C ILE A 103 5.68 -12.08 -5.88
N LEU A 104 4.39 -12.36 -6.04
CA LEU A 104 3.63 -13.14 -5.08
C LEU A 104 4.13 -14.59 -5.04
N THR A 105 4.31 -15.15 -3.83
CA THR A 105 4.73 -16.55 -3.68
C THR A 105 3.64 -17.50 -4.20
N PRO A 106 4.01 -18.73 -4.65
CA PRO A 106 3.02 -19.68 -5.17
C PRO A 106 1.94 -20.09 -4.18
N ASP A 107 2.25 -19.99 -2.89
CA ASP A 107 1.41 -20.38 -1.76
C ASP A 107 0.68 -19.20 -1.10
N VAL A 108 0.71 -18.00 -1.74
CA VAL A 108 -0.03 -16.83 -1.22
C VAL A 108 -1.51 -17.20 -1.00
N ARG A 109 -2.04 -16.78 0.13
CA ARG A 109 -3.42 -17.03 0.57
C ARG A 109 -4.01 -15.78 1.18
N GLY A 110 -5.35 -15.68 1.12
CA GLY A 110 -6.11 -14.57 1.69
C GLY A 110 -5.93 -13.27 0.93
N VAL A 111 -6.69 -12.29 1.34
CA VAL A 111 -6.68 -10.96 0.72
C VAL A 111 -5.36 -10.23 1.00
N LEU A 112 -4.89 -9.49 0.00
CA LEU A 112 -3.68 -8.68 0.10
C LEU A 112 -4.07 -7.27 0.58
N GLU A 113 -4.30 -7.15 1.88
CA GLU A 113 -4.77 -5.91 2.52
C GLU A 113 -3.96 -5.65 3.79
N PHE A 114 -3.70 -4.38 4.11
CA PHE A 114 -2.96 -4.01 5.31
C PHE A 114 -3.38 -2.63 5.83
N GLU A 115 -4.65 -2.49 6.20
CA GLU A 115 -5.24 -1.24 6.71
C GLU A 115 -4.44 -0.65 7.88
N ASP A 116 -4.10 -1.46 8.88
CA ASP A 116 -3.41 -1.03 10.10
C ASP A 116 -2.07 -0.34 9.82
N PHE A 117 -1.43 -0.64 8.68
CA PHE A 117 -0.18 0.00 8.30
C PHE A 117 -0.32 1.52 8.15
N ALA A 118 -1.48 2.00 7.70
CA ALA A 118 -1.78 3.42 7.52
C ALA A 118 -1.86 4.20 8.85
N TYR A 119 -2.17 3.52 9.96
CA TYR A 119 -2.42 4.22 11.23
C TYR A 119 -1.22 4.30 12.16
N VAL A 120 -0.14 3.56 11.88
CA VAL A 120 1.02 3.44 12.79
C VAL A 120 1.67 4.78 13.06
N ALA A 121 1.85 5.62 12.05
CA ALA A 121 2.50 6.92 12.22
C ALA A 121 1.68 7.87 13.10
N ARG A 122 0.38 7.95 12.87
CA ARG A 122 -0.54 8.78 13.69
C ARG A 122 -0.61 8.31 15.13
N LYS A 123 -0.68 6.99 15.32
CA LYS A 123 -0.63 6.38 16.65
C LYS A 123 0.67 6.73 17.38
N THR A 124 1.82 6.50 16.73
CA THR A 124 3.14 6.78 17.29
C THR A 124 3.32 8.26 17.62
N TRP A 125 2.86 9.15 16.73
CA TRP A 125 2.90 10.59 16.95
C TRP A 125 2.04 10.98 18.15
N GLY A 126 0.84 10.44 18.27
CA GLY A 126 -0.08 10.68 19.37
C GLY A 126 0.52 10.25 20.71
N GLU A 127 1.06 9.05 20.81
CA GLU A 127 1.74 8.54 22.00
C GLU A 127 2.92 9.42 22.42
N LYS A 128 3.71 9.89 21.44
CA LYS A 128 4.89 10.71 21.68
C LYS A 128 4.59 12.16 22.02
N SER A 129 3.55 12.74 21.44
CA SER A 129 3.14 14.16 21.64
C SER A 129 2.22 14.34 22.85
N GLY A 130 1.56 13.29 23.32
CA GLY A 130 0.48 13.37 24.30
C GLY A 130 -0.82 13.97 23.73
N LYS A 131 -0.98 14.03 22.40
CA LYS A 131 -2.16 14.58 21.72
C LYS A 131 -2.82 13.49 20.88
N PRO A 132 -4.11 13.65 20.52
CA PRO A 132 -4.76 12.76 19.56
C PRO A 132 -4.01 12.71 18.22
N GLY A 133 -3.89 11.52 17.63
CA GLY A 133 -3.14 11.33 16.37
C GLY A 133 -3.71 12.11 15.18
N ASN A 134 -5.01 12.44 15.20
CA ASN A 134 -5.67 13.29 14.20
C ASN A 134 -5.31 14.79 14.30
N GLU A 135 -4.62 15.20 15.37
CA GLU A 135 -4.04 16.54 15.50
C GLU A 135 -2.60 16.63 14.96
N MET A 136 -2.08 15.55 14.38
CA MET A 136 -0.75 15.57 13.77
C MET A 136 -0.72 16.61 12.63
N PRO A 137 0.22 17.57 12.65
CA PRO A 137 0.35 18.54 11.57
C PRO A 137 0.57 17.85 10.22
N ASN A 138 -0.14 18.31 9.19
CA ASN A 138 -0.08 17.77 7.83
C ASN A 138 -0.57 16.31 7.69
N ALA A 139 -1.23 15.76 8.70
CA ALA A 139 -2.00 14.56 8.49
C ALA A 139 -3.08 14.87 7.44
N ALA A 140 -2.78 14.54 6.19
CA ALA A 140 -3.77 14.65 5.13
C ALA A 140 -4.84 13.61 5.43
N LEU A 141 -5.95 14.07 6.02
CA LEU A 141 -7.16 13.27 6.12
C LEU A 141 -7.62 12.99 4.67
N MET A 142 -7.27 11.82 4.14
CA MET A 142 -7.85 11.24 2.92
C MET A 142 -8.32 12.28 1.87
N LEU A 143 -7.43 13.22 1.49
CA LEU A 143 -7.75 14.30 0.54
C LEU A 143 -7.98 13.79 -0.91
N TYR A 144 -7.97 12.48 -1.12
CA TYR A 144 -8.19 11.88 -2.43
C TYR A 144 -9.61 11.33 -2.65
N LEU A 145 -10.50 11.43 -1.67
CA LEU A 145 -11.90 10.97 -1.80
C LEU A 145 -12.65 11.58 -2.99
N ASP A 146 -12.25 12.78 -3.43
CA ASP A 146 -12.86 13.47 -4.57
C ASP A 146 -12.07 13.31 -5.88
N ARG A 147 -11.05 12.43 -5.95
CA ARG A 147 -10.21 12.26 -7.12
C ARG A 147 -10.51 10.97 -7.84
N GLN A 148 -10.46 11.02 -9.16
CA GLN A 148 -10.51 9.83 -9.98
C GLN A 148 -9.10 9.19 -10.04
N PRO A 149 -9.02 7.83 -10.09
CA PRO A 149 -7.76 7.17 -10.35
C PRO A 149 -7.13 7.64 -11.65
N THR A 150 -5.81 7.67 -11.72
CA THR A 150 -5.10 8.02 -12.96
C THR A 150 -5.13 6.87 -13.98
N GLY A 151 -4.91 7.21 -15.25
CA GLY A 151 -4.87 6.22 -16.34
C GLY A 151 -6.24 5.91 -16.92
N ILE A 152 -6.33 4.78 -17.61
CA ILE A 152 -7.54 4.34 -18.35
C ILE A 152 -8.29 3.32 -17.49
N PRO A 153 -9.59 3.51 -17.21
CA PRO A 153 -10.40 2.53 -16.50
C PRO A 153 -10.26 1.13 -17.11
N PHE A 154 -10.24 0.12 -16.26
CA PHE A 154 -10.30 -1.25 -16.74
C PHE A 154 -11.76 -1.67 -16.99
N ASP A 155 -11.93 -2.60 -17.91
CA ASP A 155 -13.20 -3.28 -18.17
C ASP A 155 -13.19 -4.61 -17.40
N GLU A 156 -14.24 -4.88 -16.64
CA GLU A 156 -14.37 -6.10 -15.82
C GLU A 156 -14.62 -7.36 -16.67
N ASN A 157 -14.76 -7.21 -18.00
CA ASN A 157 -14.91 -8.36 -18.89
C ASN A 157 -13.68 -9.28 -18.81
N PRO A 158 -13.87 -10.60 -18.61
CA PRO A 158 -12.77 -11.56 -18.49
C PRO A 158 -11.73 -11.51 -19.62
N ALA A 159 -12.17 -11.33 -20.87
CA ALA A 159 -11.26 -11.25 -22.01
C ALA A 159 -10.42 -9.97 -22.00
N SER A 160 -11.01 -8.85 -21.55
CA SER A 160 -10.31 -7.57 -21.39
C SER A 160 -9.28 -7.63 -20.27
N LEU A 161 -9.66 -8.23 -19.13
CA LEU A 161 -8.75 -8.43 -18.01
C LEU A 161 -7.58 -9.36 -18.36
N ALA A 162 -7.88 -10.50 -19.03
CA ALA A 162 -6.84 -11.43 -19.50
C ALA A 162 -5.86 -10.78 -20.48
N LYS A 163 -6.33 -9.86 -21.32
CA LYS A 163 -5.48 -9.12 -22.25
C LYS A 163 -4.62 -8.08 -21.53
N ARG A 164 -5.17 -7.38 -20.52
CA ARG A 164 -4.49 -6.30 -19.80
C ARG A 164 -3.51 -6.82 -18.77
N TYR A 165 -3.84 -7.94 -18.10
CA TYR A 165 -3.05 -8.57 -17.02
C TYR A 165 -2.83 -10.06 -17.30
N PRO A 166 -2.09 -10.44 -18.36
CA PRO A 166 -2.02 -11.83 -18.82
C PRO A 166 -1.40 -12.79 -17.80
N LYS A 167 -0.42 -12.35 -17.02
CA LYS A 167 0.22 -13.20 -16.01
C LYS A 167 -0.69 -13.36 -14.77
N LEU A 168 -1.27 -12.27 -14.28
CA LEU A 168 -2.22 -12.29 -13.17
C LEU A 168 -3.46 -13.10 -13.53
N TRP A 169 -4.00 -12.90 -14.73
CA TRP A 169 -5.15 -13.67 -15.20
C TRP A 169 -4.86 -15.17 -15.27
N LYS A 170 -3.70 -15.54 -15.79
CA LYS A 170 -3.27 -16.95 -15.82
C LYS A 170 -3.22 -17.58 -14.43
N ARG A 171 -2.88 -16.78 -13.41
CA ARG A 171 -2.70 -17.27 -12.05
C ARG A 171 -3.96 -17.21 -11.21
N PHE A 172 -4.74 -16.14 -11.30
CA PHE A 172 -5.85 -15.83 -10.42
C PHE A 172 -7.22 -15.76 -11.13
N GLY A 173 -7.27 -15.65 -12.45
CA GLY A 173 -8.52 -15.43 -13.18
C GLY A 173 -9.59 -16.49 -12.98
N SER A 174 -9.22 -17.74 -12.69
CA SER A 174 -10.15 -18.82 -12.34
C SER A 174 -10.18 -19.19 -10.86
N SER A 175 -9.28 -18.66 -10.06
CA SER A 175 -9.16 -18.95 -8.63
C SER A 175 -8.54 -17.74 -7.91
N PRO A 176 -9.32 -16.67 -7.72
CA PRO A 176 -8.88 -15.48 -7.01
C PRO A 176 -8.65 -15.77 -5.52
N LEU A 177 -8.02 -14.82 -4.82
CA LEU A 177 -7.68 -14.93 -3.39
C LEU A 177 -8.81 -14.47 -2.46
N GLY A 178 -9.74 -13.63 -2.94
CA GLY A 178 -10.87 -13.11 -2.18
C GLY A 178 -12.12 -13.96 -2.26
#